data_db1688594294095fce6553495bc33b29
#
_entry.id   db1688594294095fce6553495bc33b29
#
_cell.length_a   1.000
_cell.length_b   1.000
_cell.length_c   1.000
_cell.angle_alpha   90.00
_cell.angle_beta   90.00
_cell.angle_gamma   90.00
#
_symmetry.space_group_name_H-M   'P 1'
#
loop_
_entity.id
_entity.type
_entity.pdbx_description
1 polymer ?
#
loop_
_entity_poly.entity_id
_entity_poly.type
_entity_poly.pdbx_seq_one_letter_code
_entity_poly.pdbx_strand_id
1 'polypeptide(L)'
;MNIIEVNNLEFEYRTYDEDGNVTECNKVLKGIDLEIPQGQFVAVLGHNGCGKSTLAKHFNGILSPTSGKVFVKGIDVSDEEHIFDVRQTVGMVFQNPDNQLVATVVEEDVAFALENLGVPPEEIRRRVDEALKTVNMYGYREHSPHQLSGGQKQRIAIAGVLAMCPDCIVLDEPTAMLDPKGRQEVMKTIKLLNSQGVTIVLITHYMDEAVQAGRVIVMDDGKIIMDDVPKKIFAQVEKLKAHSLDVPQVTELMYELKKSGVNVPVDVLTEQECAEELLKLKHGKLTAKKEEEKENTSGINSEVAAEIRNLTYKYSVGTPFESTAVDNVSLAINKGEFIGVIGHTGSGKSTLIQHINGLLKPTSGEILINGKNIWDKDSDIRAVRFMAGLVFQYSEYQLFEETVYKDIAYGPKNMGLSEEETDKRVREAAQDMGLDEELLNRSPFDLSGGQKRRAALAGVIAMKPEILILDEPAAGLDPKGRDTVLDEIYEYHKNSGTTILLVSHSMEDIVKYADKVLVMNRGRLFCFEETDEVFSRARELEQVGLGIPQITRLSHILAENGMNLGEDIYTIDRAKKRILEIINA
;
A
#
# COMPACT_ATOMS: atom_id res chain seq x y z
N MET A 1 8.25 -19.52 27.92
CA MET A 1 9.44 -19.93 27.17
C MET A 1 9.55 -18.99 25.99
N ASN A 2 10.74 -18.45 25.73
CA ASN A 2 10.95 -17.64 24.54
C ASN A 2 11.05 -18.57 23.33
N ILE A 3 10.37 -18.21 22.24
CA ILE A 3 10.48 -18.92 20.96
C ILE A 3 11.61 -18.36 20.10
N ILE A 4 11.85 -17.06 20.21
CA ILE A 4 12.96 -16.35 19.55
C ILE A 4 13.73 -15.58 20.62
N GLU A 5 15.06 -15.71 20.62
CA GLU A 5 15.98 -14.95 21.45
C GLU A 5 17.10 -14.39 20.57
N VAL A 6 17.30 -13.08 20.64
CA VAL A 6 18.30 -12.34 19.87
C VAL A 6 19.24 -11.65 20.83
N ASN A 7 20.54 -11.92 20.71
CA ASN A 7 21.57 -11.40 21.60
C ASN A 7 22.61 -10.61 20.80
N ASN A 8 22.59 -9.28 20.96
CA ASN A 8 23.52 -8.33 20.33
C ASN A 8 23.71 -8.59 18.82
N LEU A 9 22.61 -8.78 18.09
CA LEU A 9 22.62 -9.09 16.66
C LEU A 9 23.13 -7.92 15.84
N GLU A 10 24.21 -8.15 15.09
CA GLU A 10 24.70 -7.24 14.06
C GLU A 10 24.70 -7.95 12.71
N PHE A 11 24.37 -7.20 11.67
CA PHE A 11 24.40 -7.71 10.31
C PHE A 11 24.76 -6.61 9.29
N GLU A 12 25.60 -6.98 8.33
CA GLU A 12 26.00 -6.13 7.21
C GLU A 12 25.88 -6.87 5.88
N TYR A 13 25.34 -6.16 4.86
CA TYR A 13 25.44 -6.62 3.48
C TYR A 13 26.78 -6.21 2.91
N ARG A 14 27.43 -7.13 2.21
CA ARG A 14 28.72 -6.91 1.54
C ARG A 14 28.56 -7.07 0.05
N THR A 15 29.02 -6.10 -0.72
CA THR A 15 29.13 -6.17 -2.17
C THR A 15 30.55 -6.56 -2.54
N TYR A 16 30.69 -7.42 -3.53
CA TYR A 16 32.01 -7.92 -3.97
C TYR A 16 32.25 -7.53 -5.43
N ASP A 17 33.51 -7.21 -5.77
CA ASP A 17 33.94 -7.06 -7.16
C ASP A 17 34.12 -8.42 -7.86
N GLU A 18 34.49 -8.39 -9.16
CA GLU A 18 34.75 -9.59 -9.96
C GLU A 18 35.92 -10.43 -9.41
N ASP A 19 36.82 -9.82 -8.65
CA ASP A 19 37.98 -10.46 -8.02
C ASP A 19 37.66 -11.01 -6.62
N GLY A 20 36.42 -10.81 -6.11
CA GLY A 20 35.98 -11.28 -4.79
C GLY A 20 36.38 -10.37 -3.63
N ASN A 21 36.86 -9.14 -3.87
CA ASN A 21 37.13 -8.18 -2.82
C ASN A 21 35.87 -7.43 -2.42
N VAL A 22 35.74 -7.10 -1.12
CA VAL A 22 34.62 -6.30 -0.63
C VAL A 22 34.77 -4.87 -1.12
N THR A 23 33.79 -4.42 -1.94
CA THR A 23 33.76 -3.05 -2.48
C THR A 23 32.92 -2.12 -1.61
N GLU A 24 31.86 -2.63 -1.00
CA GLU A 24 30.98 -1.86 -0.12
C GLU A 24 30.48 -2.72 1.04
N CYS A 25 30.34 -2.08 2.20
CA CYS A 25 29.83 -2.72 3.42
C CYS A 25 28.73 -1.86 4.02
N ASN A 26 27.50 -2.37 4.02
CA ASN A 26 26.35 -1.65 4.57
C ASN A 26 25.84 -2.34 5.84
N LYS A 27 26.11 -1.74 7.01
CA LYS A 27 25.66 -2.26 8.31
C LYS A 27 24.20 -1.92 8.55
N VAL A 28 23.34 -2.94 8.46
CA VAL A 28 21.88 -2.81 8.55
C VAL A 28 21.33 -3.06 9.94
N LEU A 29 21.89 -4.02 10.69
CA LEU A 29 21.51 -4.27 12.09
C LEU A 29 22.69 -3.92 13.01
N LYS A 30 22.39 -3.20 14.11
CA LYS A 30 23.41 -2.52 14.92
C LYS A 30 23.29 -2.85 16.41
N GLY A 31 23.38 -4.15 16.75
CA GLY A 31 23.32 -4.64 18.14
C GLY A 31 21.88 -4.70 18.66
N ILE A 32 21.10 -5.64 18.13
CA ILE A 32 19.70 -5.87 18.54
C ILE A 32 19.67 -6.94 19.63
N ASP A 33 19.01 -6.61 20.74
CA ASP A 33 18.59 -7.54 21.78
C ASP A 33 17.07 -7.65 21.77
N LEU A 34 16.53 -8.87 21.68
CA LEU A 34 15.08 -9.09 21.59
C LEU A 34 14.70 -10.49 22.08
N GLU A 35 13.63 -10.58 22.86
CA GLU A 35 13.01 -11.83 23.26
C GLU A 35 11.55 -11.85 22.85
N ILE A 36 11.10 -12.93 22.20
CA ILE A 36 9.69 -13.13 21.82
C ILE A 36 9.17 -14.39 22.52
N PRO A 37 8.26 -14.24 23.48
CA PRO A 37 7.58 -15.35 24.12
C PRO A 37 6.68 -16.14 23.17
N GLN A 38 6.56 -17.43 23.39
CA GLN A 38 5.64 -18.29 22.63
C GLN A 38 4.18 -17.84 22.78
N GLY A 39 3.42 -17.84 21.68
CA GLY A 39 2.02 -17.44 21.63
C GLY A 39 1.81 -15.92 21.61
N GLN A 40 2.86 -15.09 21.63
CA GLN A 40 2.73 -13.64 21.56
C GLN A 40 2.41 -13.19 20.14
N PHE A 41 1.56 -12.15 20.00
CA PHE A 41 1.40 -11.40 18.77
C PHE A 41 2.20 -10.10 18.87
N VAL A 42 3.25 -9.98 18.08
CA VAL A 42 4.18 -8.84 18.04
C VAL A 42 4.07 -8.15 16.68
N ALA A 43 3.88 -6.83 16.68
CA ALA A 43 4.01 -6.01 15.48
C ALA A 43 5.38 -5.31 15.46
N VAL A 44 6.03 -5.27 14.30
CA VAL A 44 7.32 -4.58 14.08
C VAL A 44 7.08 -3.42 13.12
N LEU A 45 7.28 -2.20 13.59
CA LEU A 45 7.15 -0.95 12.85
C LEU A 45 8.52 -0.34 12.57
N GLY A 46 8.61 0.52 11.56
CA GLY A 46 9.81 1.29 11.22
C GLY A 46 9.73 1.76 9.77
N HIS A 47 10.49 2.78 9.40
CA HIS A 47 10.56 3.26 8.02
C HIS A 47 11.23 2.23 7.08
N ASN A 48 11.13 2.44 5.76
CA ASN A 48 11.78 1.57 4.79
C ASN A 48 13.31 1.64 4.92
N GLY A 49 13.97 0.48 4.86
CA GLY A 49 15.42 0.39 5.02
C GLY A 49 15.93 0.36 6.47
N CYS A 50 15.09 0.50 7.50
CA CYS A 50 15.55 0.46 8.90
C CYS A 50 15.94 -0.94 9.42
N GLY A 51 15.81 -2.00 8.59
CA GLY A 51 16.27 -3.36 8.92
C GLY A 51 15.21 -4.37 9.33
N LYS A 52 13.89 -4.07 9.26
CA LYS A 52 12.79 -4.99 9.67
C LYS A 52 12.83 -6.35 8.97
N SER A 53 12.82 -6.34 7.64
CA SER A 53 12.86 -7.57 6.83
C SER A 53 14.18 -8.33 7.00
N THR A 54 15.28 -7.60 7.24
CA THR A 54 16.57 -8.21 7.56
C THR A 54 16.53 -8.92 8.91
N LEU A 55 15.95 -8.29 9.94
CA LEU A 55 15.74 -8.91 11.23
C LEU A 55 14.84 -10.16 11.12
N ALA A 56 13.73 -10.08 10.38
CA ALA A 56 12.82 -11.19 10.17
C ALA A 56 13.49 -12.40 9.49
N LYS A 57 14.37 -12.18 8.52
CA LYS A 57 15.13 -13.23 7.83
C LYS A 57 16.12 -13.97 8.74
N HIS A 58 16.58 -13.35 9.82
CA HIS A 58 17.39 -14.04 10.83
C HIS A 58 16.54 -14.98 11.69
N PHE A 59 15.26 -14.67 11.94
CA PHE A 59 14.39 -15.56 12.73
C PHE A 59 14.12 -16.91 12.04
N ASN A 60 14.17 -16.94 10.72
CA ASN A 60 13.97 -18.16 9.92
C ASN A 60 15.29 -18.77 9.42
N GLY A 61 16.45 -18.20 9.79
CA GLY A 61 17.76 -18.67 9.34
C GLY A 61 17.99 -18.53 7.82
N ILE A 62 17.33 -17.57 7.17
CA ILE A 62 17.62 -17.18 5.76
C ILE A 62 18.92 -16.38 5.73
N LEU A 63 19.16 -15.54 6.74
CA LEU A 63 20.40 -14.81 6.94
C LEU A 63 21.07 -15.29 8.23
N SER A 64 22.38 -15.40 8.20
CA SER A 64 23.19 -15.69 9.38
C SER A 64 23.78 -14.40 9.95
N PRO A 65 23.84 -14.21 11.27
CA PRO A 65 24.44 -13.04 11.91
C PRO A 65 25.88 -12.78 11.48
N THR A 66 26.25 -11.50 11.27
CA THR A 66 27.67 -11.12 11.13
C THR A 66 28.34 -11.13 12.50
N SER A 67 27.61 -10.74 13.55
CA SER A 67 28.03 -10.79 14.96
C SER A 67 26.79 -10.96 15.86
N GLY A 68 26.99 -11.43 17.07
CA GLY A 68 25.91 -11.78 17.99
C GLY A 68 25.30 -13.15 17.67
N LYS A 69 24.13 -13.45 18.24
CA LYS A 69 23.46 -14.75 18.09
C LYS A 69 21.95 -14.61 18.04
N VAL A 70 21.31 -15.51 17.28
CA VAL A 70 19.86 -15.67 17.25
C VAL A 70 19.54 -17.13 17.57
N PHE A 71 18.61 -17.34 18.49
CA PHE A 71 18.15 -18.67 18.88
C PHE A 71 16.67 -18.82 18.61
N VAL A 72 16.28 -19.97 18.08
CA VAL A 72 14.89 -20.41 17.89
C VAL A 72 14.66 -21.66 18.73
N LYS A 73 13.82 -21.57 19.74
CA LYS A 73 13.65 -22.65 20.75
C LYS A 73 14.98 -23.17 21.31
N GLY A 74 15.97 -22.29 21.45
CA GLY A 74 17.31 -22.65 21.96
C GLY A 74 18.26 -23.18 20.89
N ILE A 75 17.84 -23.35 19.64
CA ILE A 75 18.71 -23.75 18.52
C ILE A 75 19.32 -22.47 17.92
N ASP A 76 20.64 -22.41 17.80
CA ASP A 76 21.37 -21.33 17.14
C ASP A 76 21.08 -21.38 15.64
N VAL A 77 20.56 -20.29 15.04
CA VAL A 77 20.20 -20.22 13.61
C VAL A 77 21.40 -20.33 12.67
N SER A 78 22.62 -20.21 13.19
CA SER A 78 23.87 -20.40 12.44
C SER A 78 24.31 -21.87 12.41
N ASP A 79 23.60 -22.77 13.08
CA ASP A 79 23.87 -24.21 13.08
C ASP A 79 23.27 -24.86 11.84
N GLU A 80 24.11 -25.15 10.86
CA GLU A 80 23.69 -25.75 9.58
C GLU A 80 23.05 -27.15 9.75
N GLU A 81 23.40 -27.90 10.79
CA GLU A 81 22.83 -29.23 11.03
C GLU A 81 21.36 -29.16 11.47
N HIS A 82 20.96 -28.06 12.12
CA HIS A 82 19.60 -27.86 12.64
C HIS A 82 18.79 -26.79 11.92
N ILE A 83 19.26 -26.29 10.77
CA ILE A 83 18.58 -25.22 10.04
C ILE A 83 17.17 -25.60 9.57
N PHE A 84 16.93 -26.88 9.27
CA PHE A 84 15.60 -27.36 8.90
C PHE A 84 14.63 -27.33 10.08
N ASP A 85 15.09 -27.65 11.30
CA ASP A 85 14.28 -27.56 12.52
C ASP A 85 13.89 -26.10 12.81
N VAL A 86 14.82 -25.16 12.59
CA VAL A 86 14.57 -23.71 12.69
C VAL A 86 13.48 -23.29 11.70
N ARG A 87 13.61 -23.66 10.42
CA ARG A 87 12.66 -23.30 9.36
C ARG A 87 11.29 -23.96 9.52
N GLN A 88 11.24 -25.14 10.10
CA GLN A 88 9.97 -25.79 10.45
C GLN A 88 9.31 -25.10 11.65
N THR A 89 10.09 -24.64 12.63
CA THR A 89 9.60 -23.96 13.82
C THR A 89 9.10 -22.55 13.52
N VAL A 90 9.86 -21.81 12.70
CA VAL A 90 9.53 -20.42 12.29
C VAL A 90 9.30 -20.36 10.80
N GLY A 91 8.04 -20.34 10.40
CA GLY A 91 7.62 -20.13 9.01
C GLY A 91 7.68 -18.66 8.62
N MET A 92 8.01 -18.37 7.36
CA MET A 92 8.06 -16.99 6.85
C MET A 92 7.14 -16.80 5.66
N VAL A 93 6.37 -15.71 5.68
CA VAL A 93 5.52 -15.25 4.58
C VAL A 93 6.09 -13.93 4.07
N PHE A 94 6.39 -13.86 2.77
CA PHE A 94 7.00 -12.70 2.13
C PHE A 94 5.96 -11.66 1.68
N GLN A 95 6.42 -10.45 1.44
CA GLN A 95 5.62 -9.31 1.02
C GLN A 95 4.85 -9.59 -0.29
N ASN A 96 5.53 -10.16 -1.30
CA ASN A 96 4.91 -10.50 -2.58
C ASN A 96 4.65 -12.01 -2.65
N PRO A 97 3.36 -12.45 -2.65
CA PRO A 97 3.03 -13.87 -2.73
C PRO A 97 3.44 -14.51 -4.08
N ASP A 98 3.52 -13.75 -5.17
CA ASP A 98 3.95 -14.27 -6.47
C ASP A 98 5.40 -14.76 -6.46
N ASN A 99 6.25 -14.23 -5.56
CA ASN A 99 7.62 -14.71 -5.37
C ASN A 99 7.71 -15.97 -4.48
N GLN A 100 6.62 -16.34 -3.82
CA GLN A 100 6.56 -17.47 -2.90
C GLN A 100 5.82 -18.67 -3.49
N LEU A 101 4.80 -18.43 -4.32
CA LEU A 101 4.01 -19.48 -4.97
C LEU A 101 4.77 -20.01 -6.18
N VAL A 102 5.03 -21.33 -6.20
CA VAL A 102 5.87 -21.99 -7.21
C VAL A 102 5.12 -23.03 -8.05
N ALA A 103 4.02 -23.60 -7.52
CA ALA A 103 3.24 -24.62 -8.22
C ALA A 103 2.16 -24.02 -9.13
N THR A 104 1.70 -24.80 -10.08
CA THR A 104 0.63 -24.43 -11.03
C THR A 104 -0.77 -24.65 -10.48
N VAL A 105 -0.89 -25.40 -9.40
CA VAL A 105 -2.14 -25.74 -8.69
C VAL A 105 -2.00 -25.39 -7.22
N VAL A 106 -3.03 -24.81 -6.62
CA VAL A 106 -3.03 -24.32 -5.23
C VAL A 106 -2.72 -25.42 -4.22
N GLU A 107 -3.34 -26.61 -4.33
CA GLU A 107 -3.09 -27.69 -3.36
C GLU A 107 -1.68 -28.26 -3.46
N GLU A 108 -1.08 -28.26 -4.66
CA GLU A 108 0.30 -28.69 -4.88
C GLU A 108 1.28 -27.67 -4.25
N ASP A 109 0.97 -26.38 -4.35
CA ASP A 109 1.79 -25.33 -3.75
C ASP A 109 1.81 -25.44 -2.22
N VAL A 110 0.65 -25.66 -1.62
CA VAL A 110 0.54 -25.86 -0.16
C VAL A 110 1.21 -27.17 0.28
N ALA A 111 1.22 -28.21 -0.56
CA ALA A 111 1.88 -29.49 -0.30
C ALA A 111 3.42 -29.41 -0.41
N PHE A 112 3.94 -28.47 -1.20
CA PHE A 112 5.35 -28.39 -1.60
C PHE A 112 6.34 -28.48 -0.43
N ALA A 113 6.10 -27.71 0.65
CA ALA A 113 6.97 -27.74 1.82
C ALA A 113 6.92 -29.09 2.55
N LEU A 114 5.73 -29.72 2.64
CA LEU A 114 5.54 -31.01 3.29
C LEU A 114 6.22 -32.16 2.52
N GLU A 115 6.19 -32.10 1.21
CA GLU A 115 6.89 -33.06 0.34
C GLU A 115 8.40 -32.98 0.55
N ASN A 116 8.95 -31.75 0.62
CA ASN A 116 10.37 -31.53 0.91
C ASN A 116 10.78 -31.99 2.32
N LEU A 117 9.85 -31.98 3.26
CA LEU A 117 10.07 -32.50 4.62
C LEU A 117 9.89 -34.03 4.70
N GLY A 118 9.54 -34.72 3.62
CA GLY A 118 9.33 -36.16 3.57
C GLY A 118 8.12 -36.64 4.37
N VAL A 119 7.09 -35.80 4.51
CA VAL A 119 5.83 -36.15 5.23
C VAL A 119 5.08 -37.22 4.41
N PRO A 120 4.51 -38.26 5.07
CA PRO A 120 3.73 -39.29 4.37
C PRO A 120 2.54 -38.71 3.59
N PRO A 121 2.19 -39.25 2.38
CA PRO A 121 1.15 -38.71 1.50
C PRO A 121 -0.22 -38.51 2.15
N GLU A 122 -0.66 -39.44 3.00
CA GLU A 122 -1.93 -39.34 3.72
C GLU A 122 -1.94 -38.15 4.69
N GLU A 123 -0.84 -37.90 5.37
CA GLU A 123 -0.67 -36.79 6.29
C GLU A 123 -0.52 -35.47 5.52
N ILE A 124 0.17 -35.45 4.36
CA ILE A 124 0.20 -34.28 3.47
C ILE A 124 -1.23 -33.89 3.10
N ARG A 125 -2.05 -34.82 2.61
CA ARG A 125 -3.43 -34.54 2.24
C ARG A 125 -4.23 -33.92 3.38
N ARG A 126 -4.12 -34.51 4.58
CA ARG A 126 -4.81 -34.01 5.76
C ARG A 126 -4.40 -32.58 6.10
N ARG A 127 -3.10 -32.30 6.16
CA ARG A 127 -2.57 -30.96 6.53
C ARG A 127 -2.88 -29.91 5.48
N VAL A 128 -2.79 -30.22 4.20
CA VAL A 128 -3.17 -29.33 3.09
C VAL A 128 -4.64 -28.95 3.19
N ASP A 129 -5.52 -29.93 3.39
CA ASP A 129 -6.96 -29.68 3.52
C ASP A 129 -7.28 -28.80 4.75
N GLU A 130 -6.64 -29.08 5.90
CA GLU A 130 -6.80 -28.30 7.13
C GLU A 130 -6.27 -26.87 6.98
N ALA A 131 -5.10 -26.69 6.40
CA ALA A 131 -4.50 -25.37 6.15
C ALA A 131 -5.39 -24.53 5.22
N LEU A 132 -5.82 -25.08 4.09
CA LEU A 132 -6.71 -24.40 3.14
C LEU A 132 -8.08 -24.05 3.73
N LYS A 133 -8.65 -24.91 4.61
CA LYS A 133 -9.89 -24.60 5.34
C LYS A 133 -9.68 -23.46 6.34
N THR A 134 -8.56 -23.47 7.07
CA THR A 134 -8.24 -22.43 8.07
C THR A 134 -8.16 -21.04 7.45
N VAL A 135 -7.56 -20.92 6.26
CA VAL A 135 -7.46 -19.64 5.53
C VAL A 135 -8.67 -19.38 4.61
N ASN A 136 -9.71 -20.21 4.66
CA ASN A 136 -10.91 -20.11 3.82
C ASN A 136 -10.63 -20.15 2.31
N MET A 137 -9.70 -21.01 1.88
CA MET A 137 -9.29 -21.17 0.47
C MET A 137 -9.53 -22.58 -0.08
N TYR A 138 -10.16 -23.48 0.68
CA TYR A 138 -10.38 -24.88 0.29
C TYR A 138 -11.14 -25.03 -1.04
N GLY A 139 -12.11 -24.14 -1.32
CA GLY A 139 -12.85 -24.14 -2.59
C GLY A 139 -12.00 -23.83 -3.84
N TYR A 140 -10.80 -23.31 -3.64
CA TYR A 140 -9.87 -22.93 -4.71
C TYR A 140 -8.70 -23.91 -4.89
N ARG A 141 -8.71 -25.06 -4.19
CA ARG A 141 -7.57 -25.99 -4.15
C ARG A 141 -7.10 -26.48 -5.51
N GLU A 142 -8.02 -26.64 -6.46
CA GLU A 142 -7.75 -27.12 -7.83
C GLU A 142 -7.51 -25.97 -8.84
N HIS A 143 -7.55 -24.71 -8.38
CA HIS A 143 -7.33 -23.56 -9.24
C HIS A 143 -5.85 -23.29 -9.44
N SER A 144 -5.53 -22.59 -10.55
CA SER A 144 -4.19 -22.03 -10.72
C SER A 144 -4.03 -20.75 -9.88
N PRO A 145 -2.89 -20.58 -9.18
CA PRO A 145 -2.60 -19.34 -8.45
C PRO A 145 -2.71 -18.06 -9.31
N HIS A 146 -2.42 -18.15 -10.60
CA HIS A 146 -2.53 -17.01 -11.52
C HIS A 146 -3.96 -16.49 -11.73
N GLN A 147 -4.97 -17.30 -11.42
CA GLN A 147 -6.39 -16.92 -11.54
C GLN A 147 -6.92 -16.22 -10.28
N LEU A 148 -6.09 -16.07 -9.24
CA LEU A 148 -6.49 -15.61 -7.93
C LEU A 148 -6.11 -14.15 -7.71
N SER A 149 -6.93 -13.44 -6.88
CA SER A 149 -6.59 -12.09 -6.43
C SER A 149 -5.38 -12.10 -5.50
N GLY A 150 -4.69 -10.95 -5.36
CA GLY A 150 -3.56 -10.80 -4.46
C GLY A 150 -3.86 -11.27 -3.03
N GLY A 151 -5.03 -10.90 -2.47
CA GLY A 151 -5.43 -11.35 -1.13
C GLY A 151 -5.70 -12.86 -1.04
N GLN A 152 -6.18 -13.50 -2.11
CA GLN A 152 -6.32 -14.95 -2.18
C GLN A 152 -4.95 -15.63 -2.26
N LYS A 153 -4.04 -15.14 -3.10
CA LYS A 153 -2.66 -15.63 -3.20
C LYS A 153 -1.94 -15.53 -1.85
N GLN A 154 -2.08 -14.40 -1.16
CA GLN A 154 -1.47 -14.20 0.16
C GLN A 154 -1.98 -15.21 1.18
N ARG A 155 -3.28 -15.51 1.20
CA ARG A 155 -3.84 -16.54 2.08
C ARG A 155 -3.34 -17.93 1.73
N ILE A 156 -3.07 -18.22 0.45
CA ILE A 156 -2.46 -19.49 0.03
C ILE A 156 -1.01 -19.57 0.50
N ALA A 157 -0.23 -18.50 0.36
CA ALA A 157 1.13 -18.44 0.91
C ALA A 157 1.14 -18.69 2.43
N ILE A 158 0.18 -18.11 3.17
CA ILE A 158 -0.01 -18.40 4.60
C ILE A 158 -0.38 -19.87 4.81
N ALA A 159 -1.25 -20.45 3.97
CA ALA A 159 -1.62 -21.87 4.08
C ALA A 159 -0.43 -22.81 3.86
N GLY A 160 0.45 -22.51 2.90
CA GLY A 160 1.69 -23.27 2.64
C GLY A 160 2.61 -23.30 3.86
N VAL A 161 2.75 -22.15 4.53
CA VAL A 161 3.51 -22.07 5.78
C VAL A 161 2.79 -22.80 6.91
N LEU A 162 1.47 -22.62 7.05
CA LEU A 162 0.67 -23.23 8.11
C LEU A 162 0.64 -24.77 8.03
N ALA A 163 0.67 -25.33 6.82
CA ALA A 163 0.70 -26.79 6.62
C ALA A 163 1.90 -27.47 7.28
N MET A 164 3.02 -26.76 7.45
CA MET A 164 4.19 -27.25 8.20
C MET A 164 3.94 -27.34 9.71
N CYS A 165 2.83 -26.77 10.22
CA CYS A 165 2.50 -26.65 11.65
C CYS A 165 3.57 -25.90 12.45
N PRO A 166 3.97 -24.67 12.06
CA PRO A 166 5.01 -23.93 12.75
C PRO A 166 4.52 -23.41 14.12
N ASP A 167 5.44 -23.22 15.05
CA ASP A 167 5.14 -22.56 16.34
C ASP A 167 5.13 -21.03 16.24
N CYS A 168 5.80 -20.49 15.22
CA CYS A 168 5.86 -19.06 14.94
C CYS A 168 5.71 -18.80 13.43
N ILE A 169 4.96 -17.77 13.08
CA ILE A 169 4.87 -17.27 11.71
C ILE A 169 5.34 -15.82 11.68
N VAL A 170 6.35 -15.55 10.88
CA VAL A 170 6.84 -14.21 10.56
C VAL A 170 6.21 -13.76 9.25
N LEU A 171 5.54 -12.63 9.27
CA LEU A 171 4.84 -12.06 8.12
C LEU A 171 5.49 -10.72 7.77
N ASP A 172 6.15 -10.66 6.62
CA ASP A 172 6.81 -9.45 6.14
C ASP A 172 5.87 -8.69 5.20
N GLU A 173 5.22 -7.67 5.72
CA GLU A 173 4.24 -6.81 5.03
C GLU A 173 3.16 -7.58 4.24
N PRO A 174 2.47 -8.55 4.84
CA PRO A 174 1.58 -9.47 4.12
C PRO A 174 0.36 -8.80 3.48
N THR A 175 0.10 -7.56 3.79
CA THR A 175 -1.10 -6.81 3.39
C THR A 175 -0.81 -5.61 2.50
N ALA A 176 0.47 -5.31 2.23
CA ALA A 176 0.90 -4.10 1.53
C ALA A 176 0.30 -3.95 0.11
N MET A 177 -0.01 -5.08 -0.54
CA MET A 177 -0.53 -5.14 -1.92
C MET A 177 -2.04 -5.44 -1.98
N LEU A 178 -2.74 -5.33 -0.86
CA LEU A 178 -4.14 -5.75 -0.77
C LEU A 178 -5.09 -4.57 -0.65
N ASP A 179 -6.27 -4.74 -1.24
CA ASP A 179 -7.40 -3.85 -1.00
C ASP A 179 -7.89 -3.95 0.46
N PRO A 180 -8.69 -3.01 0.96
CA PRO A 180 -9.14 -3.00 2.35
C PRO A 180 -9.83 -4.30 2.79
N LYS A 181 -10.60 -4.92 1.90
CA LYS A 181 -11.27 -6.19 2.18
C LYS A 181 -10.29 -7.36 2.29
N GLY A 182 -9.37 -7.48 1.33
CA GLY A 182 -8.31 -8.51 1.36
C GLY A 182 -7.44 -8.38 2.60
N ARG A 183 -7.10 -7.15 3.00
CA ARG A 183 -6.36 -6.85 4.22
C ARG A 183 -7.09 -7.33 5.47
N GLN A 184 -8.39 -7.02 5.59
CA GLN A 184 -9.20 -7.48 6.72
C GLN A 184 -9.28 -9.01 6.80
N GLU A 185 -9.40 -9.71 5.66
CA GLU A 185 -9.46 -11.17 5.62
C GLU A 185 -8.14 -11.81 6.05
N VAL A 186 -6.99 -11.26 5.62
CA VAL A 186 -5.66 -11.71 6.08
C VAL A 186 -5.49 -11.46 7.58
N MET A 187 -5.84 -10.27 8.08
CA MET A 187 -5.74 -9.95 9.50
C MET A 187 -6.64 -10.83 10.38
N LYS A 188 -7.86 -11.18 9.91
CA LYS A 188 -8.72 -12.16 10.59
C LYS A 188 -8.05 -13.53 10.69
N THR A 189 -7.40 -13.98 9.62
CA THR A 189 -6.65 -15.25 9.60
C THR A 189 -5.51 -15.21 10.60
N ILE A 190 -4.69 -14.15 10.60
CA ILE A 190 -3.57 -13.96 11.54
C ILE A 190 -4.04 -14.03 13.01
N LYS A 191 -5.13 -13.32 13.34
CA LYS A 191 -5.73 -13.36 14.69
C LYS A 191 -6.23 -14.75 15.07
N LEU A 192 -6.87 -15.45 14.13
CA LEU A 192 -7.32 -16.82 14.36
C LEU A 192 -6.13 -17.73 14.71
N LEU A 193 -5.04 -17.67 13.96
CA LEU A 193 -3.83 -18.46 14.19
C LEU A 193 -3.21 -18.14 15.56
N ASN A 194 -3.11 -16.85 15.91
CA ASN A 194 -2.62 -16.46 17.22
C ASN A 194 -3.52 -16.96 18.36
N SER A 195 -4.84 -16.91 18.20
CA SER A 195 -5.78 -17.46 19.19
C SER A 195 -5.66 -18.97 19.37
N GLN A 196 -5.10 -19.70 18.40
CA GLN A 196 -4.78 -21.12 18.45
C GLN A 196 -3.41 -21.41 19.07
N GLY A 197 -2.69 -20.36 19.53
CA GLY A 197 -1.40 -20.46 20.21
C GLY A 197 -0.16 -20.28 19.32
N VAL A 198 -0.34 -20.03 18.02
CA VAL A 198 0.77 -19.71 17.11
C VAL A 198 1.34 -18.33 17.45
N THR A 199 2.65 -18.23 17.60
CA THR A 199 3.34 -16.94 17.76
C THR A 199 3.31 -16.18 16.44
N ILE A 200 3.00 -14.90 16.48
CA ILE A 200 2.93 -14.04 15.28
C ILE A 200 3.93 -12.90 15.40
N VAL A 201 4.76 -12.73 14.38
CA VAL A 201 5.60 -11.54 14.17
C VAL A 201 5.14 -10.89 12.89
N LEU A 202 4.46 -9.75 12.99
CA LEU A 202 3.91 -9.01 11.87
C LEU A 202 4.73 -7.74 11.62
N ILE A 203 5.42 -7.67 10.49
CA ILE A 203 5.98 -6.43 9.97
C ILE A 203 4.89 -5.73 9.17
N THR A 204 4.62 -4.47 9.48
CA THR A 204 3.60 -3.70 8.78
C THR A 204 3.89 -2.19 8.81
N HIS A 205 3.35 -1.46 7.83
CA HIS A 205 3.29 0.00 7.81
C HIS A 205 1.89 0.54 8.16
N TYR A 206 0.93 -0.36 8.38
CA TYR A 206 -0.45 0.02 8.71
C TYR A 206 -0.67 0.04 10.22
N MET A 207 -0.98 1.23 10.74
CA MET A 207 -1.20 1.41 12.17
C MET A 207 -2.40 0.62 12.68
N ASP A 208 -3.47 0.49 11.89
CA ASP A 208 -4.66 -0.31 12.18
C ASP A 208 -4.36 -1.81 12.37
N GLU A 209 -3.28 -2.31 11.78
CA GLU A 209 -2.82 -3.67 11.96
C GLU A 209 -1.97 -3.81 13.23
N ALA A 210 -1.04 -2.88 13.43
CA ALA A 210 -0.15 -2.87 14.59
C ALA A 210 -0.91 -2.71 15.92
N VAL A 211 -2.00 -1.93 15.92
CA VAL A 211 -2.91 -1.78 17.08
C VAL A 211 -3.49 -3.12 17.55
N GLN A 212 -3.61 -4.10 16.64
CA GLN A 212 -4.19 -5.42 16.94
C GLN A 212 -3.22 -6.37 17.63
N ALA A 213 -1.92 -6.03 17.67
CA ALA A 213 -0.90 -6.82 18.35
C ALA A 213 -0.92 -6.60 19.86
N GLY A 214 -0.39 -7.57 20.61
CA GLY A 214 -0.20 -7.44 22.06
C GLY A 214 1.04 -6.63 22.45
N ARG A 215 2.00 -6.48 21.50
CA ARG A 215 3.26 -5.76 21.69
C ARG A 215 3.68 -5.12 20.37
N VAL A 216 4.22 -3.92 20.43
CA VAL A 216 4.74 -3.19 19.28
C VAL A 216 6.21 -2.88 19.51
N ILE A 217 7.02 -3.25 18.54
CA ILE A 217 8.45 -2.94 18.46
C ILE A 217 8.64 -1.90 17.36
N VAL A 218 9.34 -0.83 17.65
CA VAL A 218 9.68 0.21 16.68
C VAL A 218 11.16 0.16 16.40
N MET A 219 11.51 0.01 15.13
CA MET A 219 12.90 -0.01 14.65
C MET A 219 13.22 1.29 13.90
N ASP A 220 14.44 1.79 14.12
CA ASP A 220 15.01 2.90 13.38
C ASP A 220 16.52 2.71 13.26
N ASP A 221 17.07 2.97 12.08
CA ASP A 221 18.51 2.88 11.78
C ASP A 221 19.19 1.60 12.35
N GLY A 222 18.54 0.45 12.16
CA GLY A 222 19.06 -0.85 12.57
C GLY A 222 19.01 -1.14 14.08
N LYS A 223 18.25 -0.37 14.86
CA LYS A 223 18.08 -0.54 16.31
C LYS A 223 16.63 -0.58 16.71
N ILE A 224 16.33 -1.20 17.85
CA ILE A 224 15.03 -1.08 18.51
C ILE A 224 15.04 0.21 19.34
N ILE A 225 14.14 1.14 19.03
CA ILE A 225 14.03 2.44 19.71
C ILE A 225 12.87 2.51 20.69
N MET A 226 11.84 1.66 20.51
CA MET A 226 10.69 1.52 21.39
C MET A 226 10.19 0.08 21.37
N ASP A 227 9.72 -0.39 22.52
CA ASP A 227 9.20 -1.74 22.71
C ASP A 227 8.24 -1.75 23.91
N ASP A 228 6.93 -1.77 23.65
CA ASP A 228 5.90 -1.77 24.69
C ASP A 228 4.54 -2.20 24.07
N VAL A 229 3.48 -2.15 24.89
CA VAL A 229 2.09 -2.34 24.41
C VAL A 229 1.67 -1.22 23.48
N PRO A 230 0.74 -1.47 22.51
CA PRO A 230 0.33 -0.48 21.52
C PRO A 230 -0.08 0.88 22.13
N LYS A 231 -0.87 0.89 23.21
CA LYS A 231 -1.32 2.13 23.86
C LYS A 231 -0.19 3.06 24.29
N LYS A 232 0.90 2.50 24.81
CA LYS A 232 2.05 3.30 25.24
C LYS A 232 2.92 3.76 24.07
N ILE A 233 3.02 2.95 23.02
CA ILE A 233 3.77 3.30 21.81
C ILE A 233 3.07 4.45 21.08
N PHE A 234 1.80 4.27 20.72
CA PHE A 234 1.06 5.26 19.91
C PHE A 234 0.72 6.55 20.67
N ALA A 235 0.68 6.54 22.01
CA ALA A 235 0.56 7.76 22.79
C ALA A 235 1.77 8.71 22.64
N GLN A 236 2.93 8.23 22.12
CA GLN A 236 4.13 9.03 21.88
C GLN A 236 4.14 9.62 20.45
N VAL A 237 3.07 10.33 20.07
CA VAL A 237 2.83 10.83 18.71
C VAL A 237 4.01 11.60 18.13
N GLU A 238 4.56 12.57 18.87
CA GLU A 238 5.70 13.40 18.40
C GLU A 238 6.94 12.55 18.12
N LYS A 239 7.21 11.58 19.00
CA LYS A 239 8.38 10.70 18.85
C LYS A 239 8.24 9.80 17.62
N LEU A 240 7.06 9.20 17.38
CA LEU A 240 6.81 8.37 16.20
C LEU A 240 6.93 9.20 14.91
N LYS A 241 6.32 10.39 14.87
CA LYS A 241 6.43 11.29 13.71
C LYS A 241 7.88 11.74 13.45
N ALA A 242 8.67 11.96 14.49
CA ALA A 242 10.11 12.29 14.34
C ALA A 242 10.91 11.15 13.68
N HIS A 243 10.46 9.89 13.83
CA HIS A 243 11.03 8.71 13.18
C HIS A 243 10.29 8.30 11.91
N SER A 244 9.55 9.23 11.28
CA SER A 244 8.85 9.00 9.99
C SER A 244 7.76 7.93 10.04
N LEU A 245 7.14 7.75 11.21
CA LEU A 245 6.03 6.82 11.43
C LEU A 245 4.74 7.58 11.73
N ASP A 246 3.63 7.00 11.29
CA ASP A 246 2.29 7.49 11.61
C ASP A 246 1.77 6.92 12.94
N VAL A 247 0.62 7.45 13.35
CA VAL A 247 -0.20 6.94 14.44
C VAL A 247 -1.63 6.70 13.93
N PRO A 248 -2.46 5.89 14.62
CA PRO A 248 -3.87 5.80 14.26
C PRO A 248 -4.54 7.17 14.19
N GLN A 249 -5.39 7.42 13.17
CA GLN A 249 -6.02 8.74 12.97
C GLN A 249 -6.79 9.21 14.20
N VAL A 250 -7.44 8.29 14.92
CA VAL A 250 -8.15 8.62 16.17
C VAL A 250 -7.19 9.06 17.28
N THR A 251 -5.99 8.45 17.36
CA THR A 251 -4.94 8.86 18.30
C THR A 251 -4.43 10.26 17.96
N GLU A 252 -4.21 10.52 16.68
CA GLU A 252 -3.77 11.83 16.18
C GLU A 252 -4.83 12.90 16.45
N LEU A 253 -6.11 12.62 16.19
CA LEU A 253 -7.22 13.51 16.52
C LEU A 253 -7.24 13.86 18.00
N MET A 254 -7.11 12.86 18.88
CA MET A 254 -7.10 13.08 20.34
C MET A 254 -5.87 13.89 20.78
N TYR A 255 -4.72 13.64 20.17
CA TYR A 255 -3.51 14.44 20.40
C TYR A 255 -3.71 15.91 19.98
N GLU A 256 -4.28 16.15 18.79
CA GLU A 256 -4.55 17.49 18.28
C GLU A 256 -5.61 18.26 19.10
N LEU A 257 -6.63 17.57 19.59
CA LEU A 257 -7.61 18.13 20.52
C LEU A 257 -6.96 18.52 21.85
N LYS A 258 -6.10 17.66 22.41
CA LYS A 258 -5.35 17.94 23.64
C LYS A 258 -4.43 19.15 23.48
N LYS A 259 -3.73 19.25 22.34
CA LYS A 259 -2.89 20.41 22.01
C LYS A 259 -3.69 21.71 21.88
N SER A 260 -4.97 21.61 21.51
CA SER A 260 -5.92 22.73 21.47
C SER A 260 -6.57 23.05 22.82
N GLY A 261 -6.13 22.39 23.91
CA GLY A 261 -6.59 22.66 25.28
C GLY A 261 -7.76 21.80 25.77
N VAL A 262 -8.23 20.84 24.97
CA VAL A 262 -9.28 19.91 25.41
C VAL A 262 -8.66 18.82 26.29
N ASN A 263 -9.28 18.54 27.42
CA ASN A 263 -8.78 17.50 28.34
C ASN A 263 -9.24 16.09 27.91
N VAL A 264 -8.47 15.48 27.03
CA VAL A 264 -8.72 14.12 26.49
C VAL A 264 -7.48 13.23 26.62
N PRO A 265 -7.65 11.91 26.77
CA PRO A 265 -6.53 10.96 26.73
C PRO A 265 -5.99 10.83 25.30
N VAL A 266 -4.69 10.54 25.16
CA VAL A 266 -4.05 10.32 23.85
C VAL A 266 -3.83 8.83 23.53
N ASP A 267 -3.97 7.96 24.52
CA ASP A 267 -3.77 6.51 24.42
C ASP A 267 -5.00 5.75 23.86
N VAL A 268 -5.73 6.40 22.97
CA VAL A 268 -6.91 5.91 22.27
C VAL A 268 -6.48 5.30 20.93
N LEU A 269 -6.89 4.07 20.64
CA LEU A 269 -6.41 3.31 19.47
C LEU A 269 -7.52 2.98 18.47
N THR A 270 -8.79 3.00 18.88
CA THR A 270 -9.93 2.61 18.04
C THR A 270 -10.98 3.70 17.96
N GLU A 271 -11.79 3.68 16.90
CA GLU A 271 -12.89 4.63 16.71
C GLU A 271 -13.89 4.55 17.88
N GLN A 272 -14.13 3.34 18.39
CA GLN A 272 -15.04 3.13 19.51
C GLN A 272 -14.53 3.76 20.80
N GLU A 273 -13.25 3.51 21.16
CA GLU A 273 -12.62 4.17 22.32
C GLU A 273 -12.65 5.70 22.19
N CYS A 274 -12.35 6.21 20.98
CA CYS A 274 -12.36 7.65 20.71
C CYS A 274 -13.76 8.24 20.89
N ALA A 275 -14.79 7.59 20.36
CA ALA A 275 -16.17 8.04 20.50
C ALA A 275 -16.61 8.05 21.96
N GLU A 276 -16.27 7.03 22.76
CA GLU A 276 -16.58 6.96 24.19
C GLU A 276 -15.95 8.12 24.98
N GLU A 277 -14.70 8.47 24.69
CA GLU A 277 -14.02 9.59 25.36
C GLU A 277 -14.62 10.95 24.94
N LEU A 278 -14.91 11.15 23.66
CA LEU A 278 -15.50 12.40 23.15
C LEU A 278 -16.94 12.60 23.68
N LEU A 279 -17.72 11.53 23.79
CA LEU A 279 -19.08 11.60 24.34
C LEU A 279 -19.12 11.98 25.82
N LYS A 280 -18.05 11.72 26.61
CA LYS A 280 -17.94 12.20 28.00
C LYS A 280 -17.83 13.71 28.11
N LEU A 281 -17.31 14.38 27.07
CA LEU A 281 -17.15 15.86 27.05
C LEU A 281 -18.45 16.58 26.77
N LYS A 282 -19.51 15.88 26.38
CA LYS A 282 -20.74 16.43 25.88
C LYS A 282 -21.66 16.90 27.02
N HIS A 283 -22.02 18.19 27.02
CA HIS A 283 -23.08 18.78 27.85
C HIS A 283 -24.32 19.12 26.98
N GLY A 284 -25.20 18.12 26.70
CA GLY A 284 -26.44 18.33 25.95
C GLY A 284 -26.45 17.76 24.52
N LYS A 285 -27.60 17.82 23.84
CA LYS A 285 -27.73 17.46 22.39
C LYS A 285 -27.29 18.66 21.55
N LEU A 286 -26.08 18.61 21.00
CA LEU A 286 -25.54 19.64 20.14
C LEU A 286 -25.30 19.12 18.73
N THR A 287 -25.71 19.90 17.73
CA THR A 287 -25.37 19.67 16.32
C THR A 287 -24.51 20.83 15.85
N ALA A 288 -23.44 20.53 15.12
CA ALA A 288 -22.66 21.56 14.46
C ALA A 288 -23.54 22.34 13.47
N LYS A 289 -23.37 23.66 13.40
CA LYS A 289 -24.02 24.48 12.36
C LYS A 289 -23.44 24.06 11.02
N LYS A 290 -24.33 23.91 10.01
CA LYS A 290 -23.91 23.73 8.60
C LYS A 290 -23.08 24.94 8.21
N GLU A 291 -21.86 24.74 7.72
CA GLU A 291 -21.12 25.83 7.07
C GLU A 291 -21.91 26.28 5.86
N GLU A 292 -21.98 27.59 5.64
CA GLU A 292 -22.45 28.17 4.38
C GLU A 292 -21.51 27.66 3.28
N GLU A 293 -22.10 27.09 2.23
CA GLU A 293 -21.40 26.64 1.03
C GLU A 293 -20.45 27.74 0.57
N LYS A 294 -19.16 27.42 0.46
CA LYS A 294 -18.27 28.25 -0.33
C LYS A 294 -18.88 28.30 -1.73
N GLU A 295 -19.20 29.49 -2.20
CA GLU A 295 -19.56 29.72 -3.59
C GLU A 295 -18.56 28.98 -4.47
N ASN A 296 -19.00 27.91 -5.10
CA ASN A 296 -18.27 27.25 -6.16
C ASN A 296 -18.07 28.27 -7.27
N THR A 297 -16.88 28.78 -7.40
CA THR A 297 -16.43 29.53 -8.58
C THR A 297 -16.20 28.58 -9.76
N SER A 298 -17.18 27.72 -10.04
CA SER A 298 -17.21 26.85 -11.22
C SER A 298 -17.99 27.52 -12.33
N GLY A 299 -17.38 28.51 -12.94
CA GLY A 299 -17.83 29.21 -14.15
C GLY A 299 -16.73 29.29 -15.20
N ILE A 300 -15.83 28.30 -15.26
CA ILE A 300 -14.86 28.17 -16.33
C ILE A 300 -15.39 27.08 -17.26
N ASN A 301 -15.58 27.42 -18.53
CA ASN A 301 -15.71 26.45 -19.63
C ASN A 301 -14.44 25.60 -19.63
N SER A 302 -14.43 24.51 -18.88
CA SER A 302 -13.28 23.65 -18.80
C SER A 302 -13.19 22.81 -20.07
N GLU A 303 -12.08 22.94 -20.80
CA GLU A 303 -11.81 22.10 -21.96
C GLU A 303 -11.69 20.63 -21.49
N VAL A 304 -12.32 19.73 -22.25
CA VAL A 304 -12.26 18.29 -21.99
C VAL A 304 -10.90 17.75 -22.42
N ALA A 305 -10.15 17.16 -21.50
CA ALA A 305 -8.88 16.49 -21.76
C ALA A 305 -9.09 15.09 -22.34
N ALA A 306 -9.98 14.29 -21.71
CA ALA A 306 -10.33 12.96 -22.19
C ALA A 306 -11.83 12.70 -22.03
N GLU A 307 -12.42 12.02 -23.01
CA GLU A 307 -13.82 11.60 -22.99
C GLU A 307 -13.91 10.11 -23.34
N ILE A 308 -14.64 9.37 -22.54
CA ILE A 308 -14.92 7.95 -22.74
C ILE A 308 -16.41 7.81 -23.03
N ARG A 309 -16.75 7.12 -24.14
CA ARG A 309 -18.14 6.92 -24.58
C ARG A 309 -18.46 5.44 -24.70
N ASN A 310 -19.37 4.93 -23.87
CA ASN A 310 -19.90 3.56 -23.87
C ASN A 310 -18.80 2.49 -23.95
N LEU A 311 -17.70 2.70 -23.22
CA LEU A 311 -16.54 1.81 -23.23
C LEU A 311 -16.89 0.45 -22.65
N THR A 312 -16.69 -0.59 -23.45
CA THR A 312 -16.77 -1.98 -23.00
C THR A 312 -15.49 -2.72 -23.39
N TYR A 313 -14.94 -3.48 -22.44
CA TYR A 313 -13.76 -4.30 -22.67
C TYR A 313 -13.90 -5.67 -22.06
N LYS A 314 -13.57 -6.69 -22.84
CA LYS A 314 -13.58 -8.10 -22.43
C LYS A 314 -12.21 -8.73 -22.65
N TYR A 315 -11.72 -9.40 -21.62
CA TYR A 315 -10.54 -10.27 -21.75
C TYR A 315 -10.92 -11.62 -22.34
N SER A 316 -9.99 -12.26 -23.05
CA SER A 316 -10.09 -13.63 -23.58
C SER A 316 -11.38 -13.90 -24.39
N VAL A 317 -11.76 -12.94 -25.23
CA VAL A 317 -12.99 -13.01 -26.04
C VAL A 317 -13.06 -14.32 -26.84
N GLY A 318 -14.22 -14.99 -26.79
CA GLY A 318 -14.46 -16.26 -27.50
C GLY A 318 -13.83 -17.48 -26.86
N THR A 319 -13.30 -17.40 -25.64
CA THR A 319 -12.78 -18.53 -24.87
C THR A 319 -13.66 -18.82 -23.66
N PRO A 320 -13.54 -20.01 -23.02
CA PRO A 320 -14.24 -20.30 -21.75
C PRO A 320 -13.85 -19.36 -20.60
N PHE A 321 -12.79 -18.59 -20.74
CA PHE A 321 -12.26 -17.63 -19.76
C PHE A 321 -12.65 -16.18 -20.08
N GLU A 322 -13.64 -15.97 -20.97
CA GLU A 322 -14.13 -14.62 -21.29
C GLU A 322 -14.64 -13.92 -20.02
N SER A 323 -14.11 -12.73 -19.73
CA SER A 323 -14.54 -11.92 -18.60
C SER A 323 -14.67 -10.45 -18.99
N THR A 324 -15.77 -9.82 -18.60
CA THR A 324 -16.00 -8.39 -18.84
C THR A 324 -15.33 -7.60 -17.73
N ALA A 325 -14.31 -6.84 -18.08
CA ALA A 325 -13.55 -6.01 -17.14
C ALA A 325 -14.09 -4.57 -17.05
N VAL A 326 -14.60 -4.03 -18.16
CA VAL A 326 -15.26 -2.72 -18.22
C VAL A 326 -16.56 -2.89 -19.00
N ASP A 327 -17.67 -2.38 -18.47
CA ASP A 327 -19.01 -2.57 -19.03
C ASP A 327 -19.74 -1.23 -19.14
N ASN A 328 -19.84 -0.72 -20.38
CA ASN A 328 -20.59 0.48 -20.76
C ASN A 328 -20.27 1.72 -19.91
N VAL A 329 -18.98 2.04 -19.75
CA VAL A 329 -18.53 3.22 -19.00
C VAL A 329 -18.49 4.44 -19.89
N SER A 330 -19.08 5.56 -19.42
CA SER A 330 -19.02 6.88 -20.07
C SER A 330 -18.70 7.94 -19.05
N LEU A 331 -17.71 8.80 -19.35
CA LEU A 331 -17.30 9.92 -18.49
C LEU A 331 -16.48 10.94 -19.30
N ALA A 332 -16.41 12.17 -18.79
CA ALA A 332 -15.57 13.23 -19.34
C ALA A 332 -14.67 13.81 -18.25
N ILE A 333 -13.39 13.94 -18.55
CA ILE A 333 -12.33 14.45 -17.69
C ILE A 333 -11.91 15.82 -18.21
N ASN A 334 -11.94 16.85 -17.38
CA ASN A 334 -11.53 18.18 -17.78
C ASN A 334 -10.03 18.39 -17.59
N LYS A 335 -9.47 19.33 -18.34
CA LYS A 335 -8.07 19.72 -18.21
C LYS A 335 -7.81 20.34 -16.84
N GLY A 336 -6.68 19.97 -16.24
CA GLY A 336 -6.22 20.50 -14.96
C GLY A 336 -6.99 20.00 -13.74
N GLU A 337 -7.80 18.92 -13.85
CA GLU A 337 -8.42 18.27 -12.70
C GLU A 337 -7.46 17.26 -12.07
N PHE A 338 -7.48 17.13 -10.73
CA PHE A 338 -6.85 16.03 -9.99
C PHE A 338 -7.93 15.02 -9.62
N ILE A 339 -7.93 13.86 -10.25
CA ILE A 339 -8.98 12.85 -10.13
C ILE A 339 -8.47 11.64 -9.36
N GLY A 340 -9.14 11.30 -8.26
CA GLY A 340 -8.96 10.04 -7.56
C GLY A 340 -9.76 8.92 -8.21
N VAL A 341 -9.14 7.78 -8.46
CA VAL A 341 -9.81 6.59 -9.02
C VAL A 341 -9.84 5.49 -7.98
N ILE A 342 -11.01 5.16 -7.46
CA ILE A 342 -11.20 4.16 -6.40
C ILE A 342 -12.11 3.01 -6.85
N GLY A 343 -12.00 1.88 -6.16
CA GLY A 343 -12.79 0.67 -6.44
C GLY A 343 -12.09 -0.54 -5.82
N HIS A 344 -12.83 -1.62 -5.55
CA HIS A 344 -12.23 -2.87 -5.07
C HIS A 344 -11.32 -3.52 -6.12
N THR A 345 -10.46 -4.45 -5.72
CA THR A 345 -9.63 -5.23 -6.65
C THR A 345 -10.51 -5.97 -7.64
N GLY A 346 -10.17 -5.87 -8.94
CA GLY A 346 -10.97 -6.43 -10.04
C GLY A 346 -12.20 -5.60 -10.42
N SER A 347 -12.35 -4.37 -9.93
CA SER A 347 -13.46 -3.48 -10.35
C SER A 347 -13.27 -2.86 -11.73
N GLY A 348 -12.12 -3.04 -12.38
CA GLY A 348 -11.82 -2.54 -13.72
C GLY A 348 -11.02 -1.23 -13.77
N LYS A 349 -10.51 -0.70 -12.65
CA LYS A 349 -9.71 0.54 -12.59
C LYS A 349 -8.51 0.53 -13.54
N SER A 350 -7.58 -0.40 -13.33
CA SER A 350 -6.35 -0.49 -14.15
C SER A 350 -6.68 -0.73 -15.63
N THR A 351 -7.72 -1.50 -15.93
CA THR A 351 -8.20 -1.66 -17.30
C THR A 351 -8.70 -0.34 -17.89
N LEU A 352 -9.49 0.43 -17.13
CA LEU A 352 -10.00 1.72 -17.57
C LEU A 352 -8.88 2.71 -17.88
N ILE A 353 -7.93 2.89 -16.97
CA ILE A 353 -6.81 3.84 -17.16
C ILE A 353 -5.88 3.44 -18.32
N GLN A 354 -5.66 2.14 -18.55
CA GLN A 354 -4.87 1.62 -19.68
C GLN A 354 -5.55 1.90 -21.03
N HIS A 355 -6.86 2.08 -21.09
CA HIS A 355 -7.55 2.52 -22.28
C HIS A 355 -7.28 3.99 -22.60
N ILE A 356 -7.20 4.86 -21.58
CA ILE A 356 -6.90 6.30 -21.77
C ILE A 356 -5.49 6.49 -22.35
N ASN A 357 -4.51 5.69 -21.91
CA ASN A 357 -3.16 5.71 -22.46
C ASN A 357 -3.04 5.00 -23.83
N GLY A 358 -4.11 4.37 -24.31
CA GLY A 358 -4.08 3.60 -25.57
C GLY A 358 -3.24 2.33 -25.50
N LEU A 359 -3.03 1.75 -24.31
CA LEU A 359 -2.39 0.45 -24.12
C LEU A 359 -3.35 -0.69 -24.48
N LEU A 360 -4.64 -0.54 -24.17
CA LEU A 360 -5.71 -1.46 -24.52
C LEU A 360 -6.65 -0.83 -25.55
N LYS A 361 -7.06 -1.64 -26.52
CA LYS A 361 -8.06 -1.24 -27.50
C LYS A 361 -9.45 -1.72 -27.05
N PRO A 362 -10.48 -0.87 -27.02
CA PRO A 362 -11.82 -1.25 -26.56
C PRO A 362 -12.44 -2.36 -27.43
N THR A 363 -13.24 -3.22 -26.80
CA THR A 363 -14.11 -4.17 -27.51
C THR A 363 -15.24 -3.42 -28.23
N SER A 364 -15.79 -2.37 -27.57
CA SER A 364 -16.75 -1.42 -28.15
C SER A 364 -16.68 -0.11 -27.39
N GLY A 365 -17.21 0.96 -28.00
CA GLY A 365 -17.14 2.32 -27.47
C GLY A 365 -15.97 3.11 -28.05
N GLU A 366 -15.80 4.33 -27.58
CA GLU A 366 -14.83 5.29 -28.09
C GLU A 366 -14.07 5.96 -26.95
N ILE A 367 -12.81 6.34 -27.22
CA ILE A 367 -11.95 7.10 -26.32
C ILE A 367 -11.44 8.30 -27.09
N LEU A 368 -11.73 9.49 -26.60
CA LEU A 368 -11.30 10.72 -27.22
C LEU A 368 -10.32 11.44 -26.30
N ILE A 369 -9.19 11.90 -26.84
CA ILE A 369 -8.27 12.83 -26.19
C ILE A 369 -8.26 14.11 -26.99
N ASN A 370 -8.49 15.25 -26.35
CA ASN A 370 -8.65 16.54 -27.00
C ASN A 370 -9.67 16.49 -28.15
N GLY A 371 -10.78 15.75 -27.99
CA GLY A 371 -11.87 15.60 -28.94
C GLY A 371 -11.56 14.68 -30.14
N LYS A 372 -10.40 14.02 -30.20
CA LYS A 372 -10.03 13.09 -31.27
C LYS A 372 -10.06 11.65 -30.76
N ASN A 373 -10.73 10.75 -31.48
CA ASN A 373 -10.73 9.33 -31.16
C ASN A 373 -9.33 8.74 -31.37
N ILE A 374 -8.76 8.16 -30.31
CA ILE A 374 -7.38 7.62 -30.33
C ILE A 374 -7.22 6.36 -31.19
N TRP A 375 -8.32 5.74 -31.61
CA TRP A 375 -8.33 4.52 -32.42
C TRP A 375 -8.80 4.73 -33.86
N ASP A 376 -8.97 5.97 -34.30
CA ASP A 376 -9.26 6.28 -35.69
C ASP A 376 -8.08 5.90 -36.60
N LYS A 377 -8.37 5.69 -37.90
CA LYS A 377 -7.35 5.24 -38.87
C LYS A 377 -6.16 6.17 -39.00
N ASP A 378 -6.39 7.48 -38.77
CA ASP A 378 -5.38 8.53 -38.90
C ASP A 378 -4.75 8.91 -37.53
N SER A 379 -5.07 8.19 -36.47
CA SER A 379 -4.55 8.45 -35.12
C SER A 379 -3.18 7.79 -34.93
N ASP A 380 -2.24 8.56 -34.40
CA ASP A 380 -0.93 8.05 -33.97
C ASP A 380 -0.98 7.65 -32.49
N ILE A 381 -1.12 6.36 -32.23
CA ILE A 381 -1.17 5.81 -30.86
C ILE A 381 0.12 6.08 -30.07
N ARG A 382 1.26 6.29 -30.75
CA ARG A 382 2.51 6.67 -30.09
C ARG A 382 2.43 8.09 -29.55
N ALA A 383 1.89 9.02 -30.34
CA ALA A 383 1.64 10.39 -29.88
C ALA A 383 0.65 10.44 -28.72
N VAL A 384 -0.39 9.58 -28.73
CA VAL A 384 -1.33 9.43 -27.61
C VAL A 384 -0.61 9.06 -26.30
N ARG A 385 0.33 8.12 -26.34
CA ARG A 385 1.12 7.71 -25.17
C ARG A 385 2.04 8.79 -24.61
N PHE A 386 2.47 9.73 -25.44
CA PHE A 386 3.20 10.91 -24.99
C PHE A 386 2.27 11.95 -24.34
N MET A 387 1.03 12.08 -24.83
CA MET A 387 0.03 13.00 -24.26
C MET A 387 -0.57 12.45 -22.96
N ALA A 388 -0.80 11.13 -22.87
CA ALA A 388 -1.34 10.45 -21.69
C ALA A 388 -0.28 9.51 -21.13
N GLY A 389 0.60 10.04 -20.27
CA GLY A 389 1.66 9.28 -19.60
C GLY A 389 1.08 8.32 -18.55
N LEU A 390 1.58 7.09 -18.49
CA LEU A 390 1.15 6.07 -17.53
C LEU A 390 2.34 5.60 -16.69
N VAL A 391 2.17 5.66 -15.37
CA VAL A 391 3.08 5.07 -14.39
C VAL A 391 2.39 3.85 -13.79
N PHE A 392 3.01 2.68 -13.91
CA PHE A 392 2.46 1.41 -13.41
C PHE A 392 2.68 1.26 -11.89
N GLN A 393 1.92 0.37 -11.28
CA GLN A 393 1.94 0.06 -9.84
C GLN A 393 3.35 -0.24 -9.28
N TYR A 394 4.19 -0.93 -10.07
CA TYR A 394 5.59 -1.22 -9.75
C TYR A 394 6.49 -0.47 -10.72
N SER A 395 6.48 0.84 -10.62
CA SER A 395 7.20 1.70 -11.56
C SER A 395 8.72 1.49 -11.53
N GLU A 396 9.27 0.94 -10.44
CA GLU A 396 10.67 0.53 -10.34
C GLU A 396 11.07 -0.57 -11.32
N TYR A 397 10.15 -1.38 -11.82
CA TYR A 397 10.41 -2.36 -12.89
C TYR A 397 10.40 -1.75 -14.29
N GLN A 398 10.06 -0.48 -14.41
CA GLN A 398 10.15 0.26 -15.68
C GLN A 398 11.57 0.76 -15.97
N LEU A 399 12.46 0.74 -14.96
CA LEU A 399 13.84 1.19 -15.08
C LEU A 399 14.70 0.06 -15.65
N PHE A 400 15.44 0.36 -16.74
CA PHE A 400 16.23 -0.65 -17.48
C PHE A 400 17.53 -0.12 -18.07
N GLU A 401 17.77 1.19 -18.00
CA GLU A 401 18.97 1.82 -18.56
C GLU A 401 20.16 1.73 -17.58
N GLU A 402 21.36 2.05 -18.06
CA GLU A 402 22.58 2.02 -17.26
C GLU A 402 22.65 3.10 -16.19
N THR A 403 21.99 4.24 -16.45
CA THR A 403 21.96 5.39 -15.52
C THR A 403 20.55 5.96 -15.41
N VAL A 404 20.25 6.56 -14.27
CA VAL A 404 18.99 7.27 -14.02
C VAL A 404 18.74 8.34 -15.09
N TYR A 405 19.77 9.09 -15.46
CA TYR A 405 19.69 10.09 -16.53
C TYR A 405 19.20 9.47 -17.85
N LYS A 406 19.75 8.32 -18.25
CA LYS A 406 19.37 7.65 -19.49
C LYS A 406 17.94 7.14 -19.45
N ASP A 407 17.49 6.61 -18.31
CA ASP A 407 16.10 6.18 -18.12
C ASP A 407 15.13 7.35 -18.26
N ILE A 408 15.40 8.48 -17.59
CA ILE A 408 14.55 9.68 -17.69
C ILE A 408 14.58 10.26 -19.12
N ALA A 409 15.74 10.24 -19.78
CA ALA A 409 15.91 10.73 -21.14
C ALA A 409 15.23 9.85 -22.22
N TYR A 410 14.87 8.62 -21.88
CA TYR A 410 14.33 7.66 -22.84
C TYR A 410 13.05 8.15 -23.53
N GLY A 411 12.09 8.68 -22.75
CA GLY A 411 10.86 9.25 -23.28
C GLY A 411 11.09 10.42 -24.22
N PRO A 412 11.76 11.52 -23.78
CA PRO A 412 12.12 12.67 -24.61
C PRO A 412 12.86 12.33 -25.90
N LYS A 413 13.84 11.41 -25.84
CA LYS A 413 14.53 10.91 -27.05
C LYS A 413 13.59 10.23 -28.03
N ASN A 414 12.67 9.41 -27.53
CA ASN A 414 11.66 8.74 -28.36
C ASN A 414 10.65 9.71 -28.97
N MET A 415 10.44 10.90 -28.39
CA MET A 415 9.68 11.99 -28.98
C MET A 415 10.43 12.68 -30.11
N GLY A 416 11.74 12.40 -30.30
CA GLY A 416 12.58 13.03 -31.31
C GLY A 416 13.06 14.43 -30.95
N LEU A 417 13.17 14.75 -29.66
CA LEU A 417 13.67 16.04 -29.18
C LEU A 417 15.18 16.13 -29.37
N SER A 418 15.68 17.38 -29.48
CA SER A 418 17.12 17.64 -29.51
C SER A 418 17.80 17.22 -28.19
N GLU A 419 19.10 17.01 -28.22
CA GLU A 419 19.87 16.68 -27.01
C GLU A 419 19.76 17.78 -25.95
N GLU A 420 19.77 19.04 -26.35
CA GLU A 420 19.64 20.20 -25.45
C GLU A 420 18.25 20.23 -24.77
N GLU A 421 17.18 20.05 -25.53
CA GLU A 421 15.82 19.99 -24.96
C GLU A 421 15.62 18.74 -24.11
N THR A 422 16.23 17.61 -24.49
CA THR A 422 16.21 16.38 -23.71
C THR A 422 16.89 16.59 -22.35
N ASP A 423 18.10 17.13 -22.32
CA ASP A 423 18.86 17.40 -21.09
C ASP A 423 18.07 18.35 -20.16
N LYS A 424 17.52 19.42 -20.74
CA LYS A 424 16.67 20.36 -19.99
C LYS A 424 15.49 19.66 -19.34
N ARG A 425 14.73 18.86 -20.08
CA ARG A 425 13.56 18.14 -19.55
C ARG A 425 13.92 17.08 -18.51
N VAL A 426 15.04 16.40 -18.67
CA VAL A 426 15.55 15.44 -17.69
C VAL A 426 15.82 16.13 -16.36
N ARG A 427 16.51 17.28 -16.38
CA ARG A 427 16.84 18.01 -15.14
C ARG A 427 15.61 18.63 -14.49
N GLU A 428 14.70 19.21 -15.28
CA GLU A 428 13.42 19.71 -14.77
C GLU A 428 12.62 18.59 -14.09
N ALA A 429 12.43 17.44 -14.75
CA ALA A 429 11.69 16.33 -14.20
C ALA A 429 12.37 15.70 -12.96
N ALA A 430 13.70 15.63 -12.95
CA ALA A 430 14.45 15.18 -11.78
C ALA A 430 14.25 16.11 -10.59
N GLN A 431 14.28 17.42 -10.82
CA GLN A 431 14.04 18.43 -9.79
C GLN A 431 12.61 18.36 -9.26
N ASP A 432 11.59 18.23 -10.14
CA ASP A 432 10.18 18.10 -9.77
C ASP A 432 9.94 16.89 -8.88
N MET A 433 10.71 15.80 -9.06
CA MET A 433 10.64 14.57 -8.28
C MET A 433 11.73 14.46 -7.19
N GLY A 434 12.32 15.57 -6.77
CA GLY A 434 13.27 15.60 -5.67
C GLY A 434 14.48 14.68 -5.83
N LEU A 435 14.96 14.47 -7.06
CA LEU A 435 16.16 13.68 -7.37
C LEU A 435 17.36 14.61 -7.46
N ASP A 436 18.36 14.35 -6.62
CA ASP A 436 19.62 15.09 -6.65
C ASP A 436 20.42 14.81 -7.93
N GLU A 437 21.16 15.80 -8.42
CA GLU A 437 22.00 15.73 -9.61
C GLU A 437 23.00 14.55 -9.57
N GLU A 438 23.51 14.22 -8.37
CA GLU A 438 24.43 13.09 -8.18
C GLU A 438 23.81 11.74 -8.49
N LEU A 439 22.49 11.60 -8.26
CA LEU A 439 21.76 10.37 -8.51
C LEU A 439 21.58 10.09 -10.00
N LEU A 440 21.57 11.13 -10.85
CA LEU A 440 21.38 10.98 -12.29
C LEU A 440 22.47 10.14 -12.97
N ASN A 441 23.67 10.13 -12.43
CA ASN A 441 24.80 9.35 -12.96
C ASN A 441 24.90 7.93 -12.36
N ARG A 442 24.09 7.61 -11.35
CA ARG A 442 24.09 6.26 -10.75
C ARG A 442 23.27 5.28 -11.56
N SER A 443 23.57 4.00 -11.38
CA SER A 443 22.71 2.93 -11.87
C SER A 443 21.35 2.97 -11.15
N PRO A 444 20.22 2.84 -11.86
CA PRO A 444 18.91 2.73 -11.22
C PRO A 444 18.83 1.56 -10.23
N PHE A 445 19.63 0.51 -10.43
CA PHE A 445 19.62 -0.68 -9.58
C PHE A 445 20.26 -0.42 -8.20
N ASP A 446 21.11 0.61 -8.08
CA ASP A 446 21.77 1.01 -6.83
C ASP A 446 20.90 1.95 -5.97
N LEU A 447 19.75 2.38 -6.49
CA LEU A 447 18.83 3.28 -5.81
C LEU A 447 17.98 2.56 -4.75
N SER A 448 17.58 3.28 -3.71
CA SER A 448 16.51 2.82 -2.80
C SER A 448 15.17 2.70 -3.54
N GLY A 449 14.24 1.89 -3.00
CA GLY A 449 12.91 1.72 -3.62
C GLY A 449 12.17 3.04 -3.87
N GLY A 450 12.21 3.98 -2.91
CA GLY A 450 11.62 5.31 -3.09
C GLY A 450 12.31 6.15 -4.16
N GLN A 451 13.65 6.08 -4.25
CA GLN A 451 14.41 6.77 -5.31
C GLN A 451 14.13 6.15 -6.69
N LYS A 452 14.06 4.82 -6.81
CA LYS A 452 13.66 4.13 -8.05
C LYS A 452 12.30 4.61 -8.54
N ARG A 453 11.34 4.71 -7.62
CA ARG A 453 9.99 5.16 -7.95
C ARG A 453 9.95 6.61 -8.44
N ARG A 454 10.67 7.51 -7.77
CA ARG A 454 10.81 8.91 -8.22
C ARG A 454 11.51 9.02 -9.57
N ALA A 455 12.52 8.20 -9.84
CA ALA A 455 13.19 8.13 -11.14
C ALA A 455 12.23 7.68 -12.25
N ALA A 456 11.41 6.66 -12.00
CA ALA A 456 10.40 6.19 -12.95
C ALA A 456 9.30 7.24 -13.22
N LEU A 457 8.84 7.94 -12.17
CA LEU A 457 7.92 9.08 -12.30
C LEU A 457 8.55 10.20 -13.14
N ALA A 458 9.79 10.58 -12.84
CA ALA A 458 10.52 11.59 -13.62
C ALA A 458 10.64 11.21 -15.10
N GLY A 459 10.83 9.93 -15.43
CA GLY A 459 10.89 9.43 -16.81
C GLY A 459 9.58 9.67 -17.59
N VAL A 460 8.43 9.59 -16.93
CA VAL A 460 7.14 9.89 -17.55
C VAL A 460 6.90 11.40 -17.60
N ILE A 461 7.19 12.12 -16.52
CA ILE A 461 7.01 13.58 -16.40
C ILE A 461 7.90 14.34 -17.42
N ALA A 462 9.11 13.85 -17.72
CA ALA A 462 10.01 14.43 -18.70
C ALA A 462 9.40 14.52 -20.12
N MET A 463 8.39 13.72 -20.43
CA MET A 463 7.63 13.83 -21.68
C MET A 463 6.66 15.01 -21.67
N LYS A 464 6.40 15.64 -20.51
CA LYS A 464 5.42 16.71 -20.28
C LYS A 464 4.02 16.30 -20.77
N PRO A 465 3.43 15.23 -20.24
CA PRO A 465 2.13 14.75 -20.66
C PRO A 465 1.03 15.74 -20.27
N GLU A 466 -0.06 15.81 -21.07
CA GLU A 466 -1.26 16.58 -20.73
C GLU A 466 -2.10 15.87 -19.66
N ILE A 467 -2.05 14.52 -19.64
CA ILE A 467 -2.72 13.65 -18.68
C ILE A 467 -1.65 12.73 -18.08
N LEU A 468 -1.47 12.76 -16.76
CA LEU A 468 -0.60 11.85 -16.04
C LEU A 468 -1.44 10.84 -15.25
N ILE A 469 -1.28 9.58 -15.58
CA ILE A 469 -2.01 8.46 -14.98
C ILE A 469 -1.06 7.72 -14.05
N LEU A 470 -1.48 7.53 -12.81
CA LEU A 470 -0.68 6.94 -11.74
C LEU A 470 -1.44 5.75 -11.15
N ASP A 471 -0.96 4.54 -11.42
CA ASP A 471 -1.55 3.31 -10.87
C ASP A 471 -0.84 2.94 -9.56
N GLU A 472 -1.42 3.33 -8.43
CA GLU A 472 -0.91 3.08 -7.08
C GLU A 472 0.55 3.52 -6.85
N PRO A 473 0.90 4.79 -7.12
CA PRO A 473 2.30 5.25 -7.11
C PRO A 473 2.96 5.19 -5.73
N ALA A 474 2.19 5.08 -4.65
CA ALA A 474 2.67 5.04 -3.28
C ALA A 474 2.58 3.65 -2.62
N ALA A 475 2.17 2.58 -3.36
CA ALA A 475 2.04 1.24 -2.81
C ALA A 475 3.38 0.71 -2.27
N GLY A 476 3.38 0.15 -1.04
CA GLY A 476 4.59 -0.42 -0.41
C GLY A 476 5.64 0.61 0.06
N LEU A 477 5.31 1.91 0.03
CA LEU A 477 6.12 2.94 0.69
C LEU A 477 5.74 3.06 2.17
N ASP A 478 6.71 3.47 2.99
CA ASP A 478 6.43 3.90 4.35
C ASP A 478 5.63 5.23 4.35
N PRO A 479 5.03 5.65 5.47
CA PRO A 479 4.18 6.83 5.52
C PRO A 479 4.86 8.09 4.98
N LYS A 480 6.12 8.35 5.36
CA LYS A 480 6.86 9.51 4.89
C LYS A 480 7.19 9.45 3.40
N GLY A 481 7.63 8.29 2.91
CA GLY A 481 7.92 8.09 1.48
C GLY A 481 6.66 8.26 0.64
N ARG A 482 5.51 7.77 1.12
CA ARG A 482 4.21 7.96 0.51
C ARG A 482 3.85 9.45 0.40
N ASP A 483 3.88 10.17 1.54
CA ASP A 483 3.56 11.58 1.56
C ASP A 483 4.51 12.40 0.66
N THR A 484 5.81 12.10 0.71
CA THR A 484 6.79 12.78 -0.15
C THR A 484 6.45 12.64 -1.64
N VAL A 485 6.20 11.42 -2.11
CA VAL A 485 5.90 11.16 -3.54
C VAL A 485 4.58 11.83 -3.95
N LEU A 486 3.54 11.76 -3.11
CA LEU A 486 2.24 12.35 -3.43
C LEU A 486 2.27 13.88 -3.36
N ASP A 487 3.00 14.48 -2.41
CA ASP A 487 3.19 15.92 -2.34
C ASP A 487 4.00 16.44 -3.56
N GLU A 488 5.06 15.74 -4.01
CA GLU A 488 5.80 16.05 -5.24
C GLU A 488 4.90 16.01 -6.48
N ILE A 489 4.04 14.99 -6.61
CA ILE A 489 3.06 14.88 -7.70
C ILE A 489 2.04 16.03 -7.65
N TYR A 490 1.57 16.39 -6.46
CA TYR A 490 0.59 17.47 -6.29
C TYR A 490 1.18 18.85 -6.60
N GLU A 491 2.41 19.10 -6.18
CA GLU A 491 3.13 20.32 -6.56
C GLU A 491 3.39 20.39 -8.08
N TYR A 492 3.79 19.26 -8.69
CA TYR A 492 3.91 19.18 -10.15
C TYR A 492 2.59 19.52 -10.85
N HIS A 493 1.47 18.95 -10.39
CA HIS A 493 0.13 19.26 -10.92
C HIS A 493 -0.17 20.77 -10.85
N LYS A 494 0.03 21.38 -9.68
CA LYS A 494 -0.21 22.82 -9.48
C LYS A 494 0.63 23.71 -10.41
N ASN A 495 1.90 23.34 -10.60
CA ASN A 495 2.84 24.14 -11.38
C ASN A 495 2.64 23.97 -12.88
N SER A 496 2.32 22.77 -13.34
CA SER A 496 2.19 22.44 -14.77
C SER A 496 0.78 22.56 -15.31
N GLY A 497 -0.27 22.46 -14.47
CA GLY A 497 -1.65 22.33 -14.88
C GLY A 497 -1.98 20.98 -15.53
N THR A 498 -1.12 19.98 -15.42
CA THR A 498 -1.33 18.62 -15.94
C THR A 498 -2.53 17.97 -15.28
N THR A 499 -3.41 17.34 -16.04
CA THR A 499 -4.52 16.54 -15.50
C THR A 499 -3.98 15.27 -14.86
N ILE A 500 -4.36 14.98 -13.62
CA ILE A 500 -3.88 13.78 -12.88
C ILE A 500 -5.02 12.78 -12.70
N LEU A 501 -4.74 11.50 -12.96
CA LEU A 501 -5.57 10.37 -12.54
C LEU A 501 -4.77 9.53 -11.55
N LEU A 502 -5.13 9.58 -10.27
CA LEU A 502 -4.50 8.84 -9.20
C LEU A 502 -5.35 7.63 -8.81
N VAL A 503 -4.91 6.43 -9.16
CA VAL A 503 -5.49 5.20 -8.59
C VAL A 503 -4.87 4.96 -7.22
N SER A 504 -5.68 4.84 -6.19
CA SER A 504 -5.21 4.50 -4.84
C SER A 504 -6.22 3.63 -4.09
N HIS A 505 -5.71 2.77 -3.22
CA HIS A 505 -6.50 2.05 -2.21
C HIS A 505 -6.60 2.81 -0.88
N SER A 506 -5.81 3.87 -0.70
CA SER A 506 -5.87 4.76 0.47
C SER A 506 -6.92 5.84 0.24
N MET A 507 -7.99 5.78 1.00
CA MET A 507 -9.03 6.81 0.95
C MET A 507 -8.51 8.15 1.49
N GLU A 508 -7.56 8.10 2.42
CA GLU A 508 -6.88 9.26 2.99
C GLU A 508 -6.13 10.05 1.92
N ASP A 509 -5.39 9.35 1.04
CA ASP A 509 -4.66 9.99 -0.06
C ASP A 509 -5.64 10.64 -1.05
N ILE A 510 -6.71 9.93 -1.41
CA ILE A 510 -7.72 10.45 -2.33
C ILE A 510 -8.37 11.72 -1.77
N VAL A 511 -8.77 11.69 -0.51
CA VAL A 511 -9.38 12.86 0.16
C VAL A 511 -8.42 14.04 0.25
N LYS A 512 -7.12 13.78 0.43
CA LYS A 512 -6.09 14.83 0.60
C LYS A 512 -5.80 15.57 -0.71
N TYR A 513 -5.79 14.86 -1.85
CA TYR A 513 -5.25 15.40 -3.10
C TYR A 513 -6.27 15.56 -4.23
N ALA A 514 -7.36 14.76 -4.24
CA ALA A 514 -8.27 14.75 -5.38
C ALA A 514 -9.38 15.81 -5.28
N ASP A 515 -9.63 16.51 -6.39
CA ASP A 515 -10.78 17.41 -6.54
C ASP A 515 -12.06 16.59 -6.76
N LYS A 516 -11.98 15.57 -7.63
CA LYS A 516 -13.07 14.66 -7.99
C LYS A 516 -12.68 13.21 -7.78
N VAL A 517 -13.68 12.38 -7.55
CA VAL A 517 -13.47 10.94 -7.35
C VAL A 517 -14.32 10.14 -8.34
N LEU A 518 -13.63 9.25 -9.06
CA LEU A 518 -14.20 8.25 -9.94
C LEU A 518 -14.28 6.92 -9.20
N VAL A 519 -15.48 6.41 -8.99
CA VAL A 519 -15.72 5.15 -8.28
C VAL A 519 -16.10 4.06 -9.28
N MET A 520 -15.28 2.99 -9.34
CA MET A 520 -15.55 1.81 -10.17
C MET A 520 -16.07 0.66 -9.32
N ASN A 521 -17.15 0.02 -9.78
CA ASN A 521 -17.69 -1.18 -9.16
C ASN A 521 -18.07 -2.23 -10.21
N ARG A 522 -17.46 -3.42 -10.15
CA ARG A 522 -17.73 -4.57 -11.03
C ARG A 522 -17.75 -4.20 -12.52
N GLY A 523 -16.75 -3.46 -12.96
CA GLY A 523 -16.58 -3.04 -14.35
C GLY A 523 -17.42 -1.83 -14.77
N ARG A 524 -18.25 -1.27 -13.90
CA ARG A 524 -19.12 -0.14 -14.18
C ARG A 524 -18.75 1.10 -13.40
N LEU A 525 -19.04 2.26 -13.94
CA LEU A 525 -18.97 3.52 -13.22
C LEU A 525 -20.10 3.56 -12.18
N PHE A 526 -19.72 3.66 -10.88
CA PHE A 526 -20.68 3.84 -9.80
C PHE A 526 -21.05 5.32 -9.62
N CYS A 527 -20.05 6.21 -9.55
CA CYS A 527 -20.22 7.66 -9.57
C CYS A 527 -18.92 8.35 -10.01
N PHE A 528 -19.03 9.61 -10.46
CA PHE A 528 -17.92 10.51 -10.78
C PHE A 528 -18.33 11.92 -10.39
N GLU A 529 -17.92 12.37 -9.22
CA GLU A 529 -18.41 13.58 -8.56
C GLU A 529 -17.28 14.23 -7.76
N GLU A 530 -17.54 15.42 -7.20
CA GLU A 530 -16.63 16.12 -6.30
C GLU A 530 -16.31 15.23 -5.08
N THR A 531 -15.09 15.36 -4.54
CA THR A 531 -14.62 14.54 -3.41
C THR A 531 -15.56 14.60 -2.20
N ASP A 532 -16.07 15.79 -1.89
CA ASP A 532 -17.01 16.00 -0.78
C ASP A 532 -18.33 15.23 -0.99
N GLU A 533 -18.86 15.22 -2.23
CA GLU A 533 -20.11 14.52 -2.56
C GLU A 533 -19.96 13.00 -2.48
N VAL A 534 -18.83 12.47 -2.96
CA VAL A 534 -18.57 11.02 -2.92
C VAL A 534 -18.44 10.54 -1.49
N PHE A 535 -17.64 11.22 -0.66
CA PHE A 535 -17.39 10.77 0.73
C PHE A 535 -18.56 11.08 1.68
N SER A 536 -19.49 11.96 1.34
CA SER A 536 -20.75 12.13 2.07
C SER A 536 -21.63 10.88 1.99
N ARG A 537 -21.47 10.04 0.94
CA ARG A 537 -22.16 8.76 0.75
C ARG A 537 -21.37 7.56 1.30
N ALA A 538 -20.63 7.74 2.38
CA ALA A 538 -19.75 6.74 2.95
C ALA A 538 -20.40 5.35 3.16
N ARG A 539 -21.67 5.30 3.57
CA ARG A 539 -22.43 4.04 3.74
C ARG A 539 -22.64 3.29 2.41
N GLU A 540 -22.83 4.00 1.31
CA GLU A 540 -22.98 3.38 -0.02
C GLU A 540 -21.62 2.83 -0.50
N LEU A 541 -20.52 3.56 -0.23
CA LEU A 541 -19.17 3.10 -0.52
C LEU A 541 -18.82 1.80 0.22
N GLU A 542 -19.18 1.70 1.50
CA GLU A 542 -18.99 0.47 2.27
C GLU A 542 -19.81 -0.71 1.72
N GLN A 543 -21.04 -0.49 1.25
CA GLN A 543 -21.87 -1.54 0.64
C GLN A 543 -21.26 -2.09 -0.65
N VAL A 544 -20.53 -1.27 -1.41
CA VAL A 544 -19.81 -1.73 -2.61
C VAL A 544 -18.40 -2.27 -2.29
N GLY A 545 -18.07 -2.42 -1.00
CA GLY A 545 -16.82 -3.04 -0.55
C GLY A 545 -15.61 -2.12 -0.53
N LEU A 546 -15.83 -0.80 -0.56
CA LEU A 546 -14.77 0.19 -0.41
C LEU A 546 -14.55 0.54 1.06
N GLY A 547 -13.32 0.89 1.40
CA GLY A 547 -13.01 1.49 2.68
C GLY A 547 -13.53 2.93 2.74
N ILE A 548 -13.72 3.42 3.96
CA ILE A 548 -13.92 4.85 4.23
C ILE A 548 -12.86 5.31 5.24
N PRO A 549 -12.49 6.59 5.26
CA PRO A 549 -11.53 7.10 6.23
C PRO A 549 -11.92 6.76 7.67
N GLN A 550 -10.93 6.50 8.52
CA GLN A 550 -11.17 6.16 9.93
C GLN A 550 -11.97 7.27 10.65
N ILE A 551 -11.68 8.51 10.32
CA ILE A 551 -12.38 9.69 10.87
C ILE A 551 -13.85 9.73 10.44
N THR A 552 -14.18 9.29 9.22
CA THR A 552 -15.59 9.20 8.77
C THR A 552 -16.35 8.14 9.56
N ARG A 553 -15.74 6.97 9.83
CA ARG A 553 -16.34 5.94 10.69
C ARG A 553 -16.59 6.47 12.11
N LEU A 554 -15.60 7.19 12.68
CA LEU A 554 -15.75 7.85 13.97
C LEU A 554 -16.93 8.84 13.96
N SER A 555 -17.07 9.67 12.92
CA SER A 555 -18.19 10.61 12.78
C SER A 555 -19.54 9.90 12.80
N HIS A 556 -19.67 8.75 12.10
CA HIS A 556 -20.89 7.94 12.13
C HIS A 556 -21.20 7.39 13.52
N ILE A 557 -20.20 6.84 14.23
CA ILE A 557 -20.36 6.34 15.60
C ILE A 557 -20.82 7.46 16.53
N LEU A 558 -20.23 8.64 16.42
CA LEU A 558 -20.61 9.81 17.22
C LEU A 558 -22.04 10.27 16.92
N ALA A 559 -22.43 10.31 15.65
CA ALA A 559 -23.78 10.70 15.24
C ALA A 559 -24.84 9.74 15.77
N GLU A 560 -24.61 8.43 15.71
CA GLU A 560 -25.50 7.38 16.27
C GLU A 560 -25.65 7.52 17.79
N ASN A 561 -24.64 8.03 18.48
CA ASN A 561 -24.66 8.30 19.92
C ASN A 561 -25.05 9.77 20.26
N GLY A 562 -25.60 10.50 19.27
CA GLY A 562 -26.22 11.82 19.47
C GLY A 562 -25.21 13.00 19.47
N MET A 563 -24.00 12.83 18.96
CA MET A 563 -23.04 13.89 18.68
C MET A 563 -22.82 13.96 17.15
N ASN A 564 -23.55 14.82 16.46
CA ASN A 564 -23.48 14.92 15.01
C ASN A 564 -22.44 15.96 14.59
N LEU A 565 -21.36 15.52 13.96
CA LEU A 565 -20.30 16.38 13.44
C LEU A 565 -20.61 16.94 12.03
N GLY A 566 -21.59 16.37 11.31
CA GLY A 566 -21.88 16.67 9.90
C GLY A 566 -21.56 15.48 8.99
N GLU A 567 -21.93 15.59 7.71
CA GLU A 567 -21.75 14.53 6.71
C GLU A 567 -20.40 14.65 5.97
N ASP A 568 -19.71 15.78 6.09
CA ASP A 568 -18.47 16.15 5.40
C ASP A 568 -17.19 15.87 6.22
N ILE A 569 -17.25 14.93 7.16
CA ILE A 569 -16.15 14.62 8.08
C ILE A 569 -15.33 13.44 7.58
N TYR A 570 -14.27 13.73 6.84
CA TYR A 570 -13.35 12.73 6.30
C TYR A 570 -11.85 13.07 6.51
N THR A 571 -11.53 14.21 7.16
CA THR A 571 -10.18 14.57 7.60
C THR A 571 -10.11 14.85 9.09
N ILE A 572 -8.91 14.69 9.67
CA ILE A 572 -8.65 14.99 11.09
C ILE A 572 -8.93 16.47 11.39
N ASP A 573 -8.54 17.39 10.50
CA ASP A 573 -8.73 18.83 10.70
C ASP A 573 -10.20 19.22 10.72
N ARG A 574 -11.03 18.67 9.82
CA ARG A 574 -12.48 18.90 9.82
C ARG A 574 -13.12 18.35 11.09
N ALA A 575 -12.75 17.12 11.50
CA ALA A 575 -13.25 16.53 12.74
C ALA A 575 -12.87 17.38 13.95
N LYS A 576 -11.60 17.78 14.06
CA LYS A 576 -11.09 18.66 15.13
C LYS A 576 -11.86 19.96 15.20
N LYS A 577 -12.04 20.66 14.07
CA LYS A 577 -12.78 21.92 13.99
C LYS A 577 -14.22 21.74 14.50
N ARG A 578 -14.95 20.75 14.00
CA ARG A 578 -16.33 20.47 14.39
C ARG A 578 -16.49 20.09 15.85
N ILE A 579 -15.58 19.25 16.37
CA ILE A 579 -15.58 18.88 17.78
C ILE A 579 -15.35 20.11 18.67
N LEU A 580 -14.39 20.98 18.32
CA LEU A 580 -14.13 22.21 19.09
C LEU A 580 -15.32 23.17 19.04
N GLU A 581 -16.02 23.31 17.93
CA GLU A 581 -17.26 24.10 17.83
C GLU A 581 -18.35 23.57 18.76
N ILE A 582 -18.52 22.23 18.83
CA ILE A 582 -19.53 21.59 19.68
C ILE A 582 -19.19 21.71 21.16
N ILE A 583 -17.92 21.61 21.54
CA ILE A 583 -17.48 21.71 22.94
C ILE A 583 -17.57 23.16 23.46
N ASN A 584 -17.31 24.14 22.60
CA ASN A 584 -17.30 25.55 22.93
C ASN A 584 -18.69 26.22 22.80
N ALA A 585 -19.71 25.54 22.28
CA ALA A 585 -21.09 26.00 22.14
C ALA A 585 -21.91 25.67 23.37
#